data_997195590dcc6e89ee818f4b2350d971
#
_entry.id   997195590dcc6e89ee818f4b2350d971
#
_cell.length_a   1.000
_cell.length_b   1.000
_cell.length_c   1.000
_cell.angle_alpha   90.00
_cell.angle_beta   90.00
_cell.angle_gamma   90.00
#
_symmetry.space_group_name_H-M   'P 1'
#
loop_
_entity.id
_entity.type
_entity.pdbx_description
1 polymer ?
#
loop_
_entity_poly.entity_id
_entity_poly.type
_entity_poly.pdbx_seq_one_letter_code
_entity_poly.pdbx_strand_id
1 'polypeptide(L)'
;MTHQILQEAARTRRSVYALNKNLPLPAEEVAAIVEHAVLHTPSSFNSQSTRVVVLFGAEHEKLWQLTEAALRQIVPADKFEPTTQKLAGFAAAAGTVLFFEDQSVVHGL
;
A
#
# COMPACT_ATOMS: atom_id res chain seq x y z
N MET A 1 17.41 -16.97 -18.37
CA MET A 1 17.43 -17.17 -16.92
C MET A 1 16.74 -15.99 -16.22
N THR A 2 17.41 -14.83 -16.14
CA THR A 2 16.84 -13.65 -15.46
C THR A 2 15.53 -13.17 -16.09
N HIS A 3 15.48 -13.12 -17.43
CA HIS A 3 14.26 -12.69 -18.11
C HIS A 3 13.09 -13.65 -17.86
N GLN A 4 13.36 -14.94 -17.69
CA GLN A 4 12.34 -15.93 -17.40
C GLN A 4 11.73 -15.71 -16.02
N ILE A 5 12.56 -15.37 -15.03
CA ILE A 5 12.09 -15.06 -13.67
C ILE A 5 11.19 -13.82 -13.69
N LEU A 6 11.59 -12.77 -14.42
CA LEU A 6 10.81 -11.56 -14.55
C LEU A 6 9.48 -11.81 -15.26
N GLN A 7 9.52 -12.57 -16.36
CA GLN A 7 8.31 -12.92 -17.11
C GLN A 7 7.34 -13.72 -16.25
N GLU A 8 7.84 -14.68 -15.48
CA GLU A 8 7.01 -15.49 -14.60
C GLU A 8 6.37 -14.63 -13.51
N ALA A 9 7.14 -13.72 -12.89
CA ALA A 9 6.63 -12.82 -11.87
C ALA A 9 5.53 -11.93 -12.43
N ALA A 10 5.73 -11.36 -13.61
CA ALA A 10 4.74 -10.50 -14.26
C ALA A 10 3.47 -11.28 -14.60
N ARG A 11 3.62 -12.52 -15.08
CA ARG A 11 2.50 -13.35 -15.49
C ARG A 11 1.66 -13.81 -14.31
N THR A 12 2.30 -14.13 -13.19
CA THR A 12 1.61 -14.69 -12.01
C THR A 12 1.07 -13.64 -11.05
N ARG A 13 1.61 -12.41 -11.12
CA ARG A 13 1.12 -11.33 -10.26
C ARG A 13 -0.34 -11.01 -10.58
N ARG A 14 -1.15 -10.85 -9.57
CA ARG A 14 -2.53 -10.35 -9.69
C ARG A 14 -2.93 -9.62 -8.42
N SER A 15 -4.00 -8.84 -8.52
CA SER A 15 -4.59 -8.21 -7.34
C SER A 15 -5.41 -9.27 -6.59
N VAL A 16 -5.12 -9.40 -5.30
CA VAL A 16 -5.83 -10.33 -4.42
C VAL A 16 -6.60 -9.50 -3.40
N TYR A 17 -7.90 -9.75 -3.28
CA TYR A 17 -8.75 -9.00 -2.35
C TYR A 17 -9.09 -9.80 -1.09
N ALA A 18 -8.99 -11.12 -1.13
CA ALA A 18 -9.21 -11.96 0.05
C ALA A 18 -7.93 -11.96 0.89
N LEU A 19 -7.77 -10.93 1.70
CA LEU A 19 -6.56 -10.70 2.49
C LEU A 19 -6.73 -11.29 3.90
N ASN A 20 -5.61 -11.64 4.53
CA ASN A 20 -5.58 -12.13 5.90
C ASN A 20 -4.33 -11.65 6.63
N LYS A 21 -4.22 -12.00 7.92
CA LYS A 21 -3.11 -11.58 8.78
C LYS A 21 -1.86 -12.45 8.63
N ASN A 22 -1.92 -13.52 7.85
CA ASN A 22 -0.80 -14.45 7.69
C ASN A 22 0.23 -13.85 6.74
N LEU A 23 1.33 -13.38 7.31
CA LEU A 23 2.42 -12.78 6.55
C LEU A 23 3.46 -13.87 6.29
N PRO A 24 3.75 -14.22 5.01
CA PRO A 24 4.67 -15.31 4.70
C PRO A 24 6.12 -14.98 5.01
N LEU A 25 6.44 -13.70 5.22
CA LEU A 25 7.79 -13.23 5.53
C LEU A 25 7.73 -12.37 6.81
N PRO A 26 8.83 -12.27 7.56
CA PRO A 26 8.89 -11.32 8.67
C PRO A 26 8.63 -9.90 8.21
N ALA A 27 8.06 -9.06 9.08
CA ALA A 27 7.72 -7.68 8.74
C ALA A 27 8.93 -6.89 8.25
N GLU A 28 10.10 -7.10 8.86
CA GLU A 28 11.33 -6.41 8.46
C GLU A 28 11.80 -6.82 7.05
N GLU A 29 11.51 -8.05 6.62
CA GLU A 29 11.82 -8.45 5.24
C GLU A 29 10.89 -7.80 4.25
N VAL A 30 9.60 -7.65 4.60
CA VAL A 30 8.64 -6.95 3.75
C VAL A 30 9.06 -5.48 3.60
N ALA A 31 9.44 -4.84 4.71
CA ALA A 31 9.91 -3.46 4.70
C ALA A 31 11.17 -3.32 3.83
N ALA A 32 12.08 -4.29 3.89
CA ALA A 32 13.30 -4.27 3.08
C ALA A 32 12.98 -4.40 1.59
N ILE A 33 12.00 -5.21 1.21
CA ILE A 33 11.56 -5.33 -0.19
C ILE A 33 11.01 -4.00 -0.69
N VAL A 34 10.19 -3.32 0.13
CA VAL A 34 9.63 -2.00 -0.22
C VAL A 34 10.75 -0.97 -0.38
N GLU A 35 11.69 -0.94 0.56
CA GLU A 35 12.85 -0.04 0.48
C GLU A 35 13.65 -0.26 -0.79
N HIS A 36 13.94 -1.51 -1.12
CA HIS A 36 14.67 -1.84 -2.34
C HIS A 36 13.92 -1.36 -3.58
N ALA A 37 12.61 -1.55 -3.63
CA ALA A 37 11.80 -1.10 -4.76
C ALA A 37 11.85 0.41 -4.91
N VAL A 38 11.71 1.16 -3.81
CA VAL A 38 11.75 2.62 -3.83
C VAL A 38 13.12 3.13 -4.30
N LEU A 39 14.21 2.52 -3.81
CA LEU A 39 15.57 2.93 -4.15
C LEU A 39 15.89 2.71 -5.63
N HIS A 40 15.29 1.70 -6.26
CA HIS A 40 15.69 1.29 -7.61
C HIS A 40 14.64 1.55 -8.68
N THR A 41 13.47 2.09 -8.30
CA THR A 41 12.45 2.46 -9.27
C THR A 41 12.73 3.87 -9.80
N PRO A 42 12.77 4.06 -11.12
CA PRO A 42 13.03 5.38 -11.68
C PRO A 42 11.89 6.35 -11.41
N SER A 43 12.22 7.63 -11.36
CA SER A 43 11.27 8.72 -11.18
C SER A 43 11.41 9.75 -12.29
N SER A 44 10.35 10.49 -12.58
CA SER A 44 10.35 11.55 -13.59
C SER A 44 11.44 12.57 -13.26
N PHE A 45 12.29 12.86 -14.24
CA PHE A 45 13.40 13.80 -14.08
C PHE A 45 14.33 13.45 -12.92
N ASN A 46 14.37 12.18 -12.54
CA ASN A 46 15.15 11.72 -11.39
C ASN A 46 14.80 12.52 -10.12
N SER A 47 13.54 12.86 -9.95
CA SER A 47 13.07 13.73 -8.87
C SER A 47 13.24 13.11 -7.50
N GLN A 48 13.16 11.78 -7.40
CA GLN A 48 13.30 11.04 -6.15
C GLN A 48 12.39 11.56 -5.06
N SER A 49 11.17 11.94 -5.44
CA SER A 49 10.19 12.59 -4.56
C SER A 49 9.35 11.61 -3.75
N THR A 50 9.43 10.32 -4.06
CA THR A 50 8.60 9.31 -3.39
C THR A 50 8.99 9.14 -1.94
N ARG A 51 7.98 9.15 -1.06
CA ARG A 51 8.12 8.82 0.36
C ARG A 51 7.17 7.68 0.68
N VAL A 52 7.60 6.76 1.52
CA VAL A 52 6.83 5.54 1.80
C VAL A 52 6.70 5.34 3.30
N VAL A 53 5.51 4.97 3.73
CA VAL A 53 5.25 4.58 5.11
C VAL A 53 4.73 3.14 5.08
N VAL A 54 5.36 2.26 5.85
CA VAL A 54 4.98 0.86 5.96
C VAL A 54 4.39 0.63 7.35
N LEU A 55 3.15 0.16 7.40
CA LEU A 55 2.40 0.00 8.64
C LEU A 55 2.04 -1.47 8.85
N PHE A 56 2.27 -1.97 10.06
CA PHE A 56 1.91 -3.33 10.47
C PHE A 56 1.14 -3.29 11.78
N GLY A 57 0.37 -4.34 12.06
CA GLY A 57 -0.29 -4.54 13.35
C GLY A 57 -1.20 -3.37 13.73
N ALA A 58 -1.00 -2.84 14.92
CA ALA A 58 -1.86 -1.79 15.47
C ALA A 58 -1.86 -0.51 14.63
N GLU A 59 -0.74 -0.17 14.03
CA GLU A 59 -0.64 1.04 13.19
C GLU A 59 -1.42 0.87 11.89
N HIS A 60 -1.38 -0.34 11.31
CA HIS A 60 -2.20 -0.68 10.16
C HIS A 60 -3.69 -0.58 10.49
N GLU A 61 -4.11 -1.15 11.63
CA GLU A 61 -5.49 -1.08 12.08
C GLU A 61 -5.95 0.36 12.27
N LYS A 62 -5.11 1.17 12.86
CA LYS A 62 -5.40 2.59 13.12
C LYS A 62 -5.61 3.37 11.82
N LEU A 63 -4.80 3.09 10.80
CA LEU A 63 -4.96 3.73 9.49
C LEU A 63 -6.37 3.50 8.94
N TRP A 64 -6.83 2.26 8.95
CA TRP A 64 -8.14 1.94 8.37
C TRP A 64 -9.29 2.45 9.21
N GLN A 65 -9.12 2.54 10.54
CA GLN A 65 -10.08 3.21 11.41
C GLN A 65 -10.20 4.70 11.09
N LEU A 66 -9.08 5.37 10.90
CA LEU A 66 -9.05 6.78 10.53
C LEU A 66 -9.67 7.01 9.15
N THR A 67 -9.39 6.11 8.21
CA THR A 67 -9.95 6.18 6.86
C THR A 67 -11.46 6.04 6.90
N GLU A 68 -11.98 5.09 7.67
CA GLU A 68 -13.42 4.91 7.82
C GLU A 68 -14.07 6.15 8.42
N ALA A 69 -13.50 6.70 9.47
CA ALA A 69 -14.02 7.91 10.12
C ALA A 69 -14.07 9.10 9.15
N ALA A 70 -13.05 9.26 8.33
CA ALA A 70 -13.00 10.32 7.33
C ALA A 70 -14.07 10.14 6.25
N LEU A 71 -14.24 8.91 5.76
CA LEU A 71 -15.21 8.62 4.72
C LEU A 71 -16.65 8.72 5.19
N ARG A 72 -16.91 8.47 6.48
CA ARG A 72 -18.26 8.62 7.04
C ARG A 72 -18.77 10.06 6.94
N GLN A 73 -17.88 11.03 6.87
CA GLN A 73 -18.25 12.43 6.73
C GLN A 73 -18.54 12.83 5.28
N ILE A 74 -18.14 11.99 4.32
CA ILE A 74 -18.24 12.29 2.89
C ILE A 74 -19.33 11.46 2.22
N VAL A 75 -19.37 10.16 2.53
CA VAL A 75 -20.29 9.21 1.91
C VAL A 75 -21.64 9.23 2.66
N PRO A 76 -22.78 9.35 1.94
CA PRO A 76 -24.10 9.29 2.59
C PRO A 76 -24.29 8.02 3.39
N ALA A 77 -24.96 8.13 4.54
CA ALA A 77 -25.14 7.01 5.47
C ALA A 77 -25.86 5.82 4.81
N ASP A 78 -26.82 6.08 3.94
CA ASP A 78 -27.57 5.04 3.23
C ASP A 78 -26.75 4.30 2.17
N LYS A 79 -25.57 4.83 1.81
CA LYS A 79 -24.66 4.24 0.82
C LYS A 79 -23.35 3.78 1.43
N PHE A 80 -23.23 3.79 2.77
CA PHE A 80 -21.96 3.52 3.44
C PHE A 80 -21.66 2.04 3.60
N GLU A 81 -22.65 1.16 3.57
CA GLU A 81 -22.45 -0.27 3.80
C GLU A 81 -21.42 -0.92 2.86
N PRO A 82 -21.48 -0.69 1.53
CA PRO A 82 -20.43 -1.24 0.65
C PRO A 82 -19.04 -0.71 0.98
N THR A 83 -18.95 0.55 1.41
CA THR A 83 -17.68 1.16 1.82
C THR A 83 -17.14 0.50 3.07
N THR A 84 -18.00 0.26 4.07
CA THR A 84 -17.62 -0.43 5.29
C THR A 84 -17.05 -1.81 4.99
N GLN A 85 -17.69 -2.57 4.12
CA GLN A 85 -17.24 -3.92 3.76
C GLN A 85 -15.88 -3.87 3.05
N LYS A 86 -15.69 -2.92 2.16
CA LYS A 86 -14.43 -2.76 1.44
C LYS A 86 -13.29 -2.41 2.39
N LEU A 87 -13.51 -1.48 3.31
CA LEU A 87 -12.51 -1.08 4.30
C LEU A 87 -12.17 -2.23 5.26
N ALA A 88 -13.17 -3.01 5.66
CA ALA A 88 -12.95 -4.20 6.49
C ALA A 88 -12.06 -5.22 5.77
N GLY A 89 -12.26 -5.38 4.46
CA GLY A 89 -11.42 -6.24 3.64
C GLY A 89 -9.97 -5.80 3.62
N PHE A 90 -9.71 -4.51 3.52
CA PHE A 90 -8.35 -3.97 3.55
C PHE A 90 -7.74 -4.07 4.95
N ALA A 91 -8.51 -3.78 5.98
CA ALA A 91 -8.06 -3.88 7.38
C ALA A 91 -7.73 -5.33 7.77
N ALA A 92 -8.28 -6.30 7.08
CA ALA A 92 -8.01 -7.72 7.34
C ALA A 92 -6.58 -8.13 6.98
N ALA A 93 -5.86 -7.33 6.22
CA ALA A 93 -4.48 -7.61 5.84
C ALA A 93 -3.52 -7.46 7.02
N ALA A 94 -2.30 -7.99 6.84
CA ALA A 94 -1.25 -7.90 7.85
C ALA A 94 -0.63 -6.50 7.93
N GLY A 95 -0.69 -5.73 6.85
CA GLY A 95 -0.08 -4.41 6.80
C GLY A 95 -0.49 -3.61 5.59
N THR A 96 -0.03 -2.38 5.55
CA THR A 96 -0.31 -1.44 4.46
C THR A 96 0.95 -0.68 4.10
N VAL A 97 1.15 -0.46 2.82
CA VAL A 97 2.22 0.40 2.30
C VAL A 97 1.56 1.65 1.71
N LEU A 98 1.92 2.81 2.25
CA LEU A 98 1.41 4.10 1.78
C LEU A 98 2.50 4.81 1.00
N PHE A 99 2.16 5.29 -0.20
CA PHE A 99 3.08 6.03 -1.05
C PHE A 99 2.67 7.50 -1.07
N PHE A 100 3.64 8.35 -0.86
CA PHE A 100 3.47 9.80 -0.89
C PHE A 100 4.49 10.42 -1.84
N GLU A 101 4.17 11.59 -2.36
CA GLU A 101 5.10 12.39 -3.13
C GLU A 101 5.42 13.65 -2.34
N ASP A 102 6.71 13.95 -2.20
CA ASP A 102 7.15 15.19 -1.55
C ASP A 102 6.80 16.37 -2.46
N GLN A 103 5.80 17.15 -2.06
CA GLN A 103 5.27 18.25 -2.87
C GLN A 103 6.30 19.36 -3.09
N SER A 104 7.23 19.55 -2.15
CA SER A 104 8.28 20.54 -2.32
C SER A 104 9.20 20.18 -3.49
N VAL A 105 9.44 18.88 -3.71
CA VAL A 105 10.22 18.40 -4.86
C VAL A 105 9.41 18.49 -6.14
N VAL A 106 8.15 18.04 -6.10
CA VAL A 106 7.26 18.03 -7.27
C VAL A 106 7.04 19.44 -7.80
N HIS A 107 6.82 20.41 -6.94
CA HIS A 107 6.60 21.79 -7.34
C HIS A 107 7.86 22.44 -7.93
N GLY A 108 9.04 21.89 -7.69
CA GLY A 108 10.31 22.36 -8.25
C GLY A 108 10.64 21.80 -9.64
N LEU A 109 9.82 20.89 -10.14
CA LEU A 109 10.07 20.29 -11.45
C LEU A 109 9.72 21.20 -12.62
#